data_4cdada2aad841f99f87fb91d76c7b87d
#
_entry.id   4cdada2aad841f99f87fb91d76c7b87d
#
_cell.length_a   1.000
_cell.length_b   1.000
_cell.length_c   1.000
_cell.angle_alpha   90.00
_cell.angle_beta   90.00
_cell.angle_gamma   90.00
#
_symmetry.space_group_name_H-M   'P 1'
#
loop_
_entity.id
_entity.type
_entity.pdbx_description
1 polymer ?
#
loop_
_entity_poly.entity_id
_entity_poly.type
_entity_poly.pdbx_seq_one_letter_code
_entity_poly.pdbx_strand_id
1 'polypeptide(L)'
;MSCADAQDYASQRVRMVAEVEAMYAATRADTGLGAMSPQVRAALAKVERHRFVPAGEQSLAYRNHPLPIGSGQTISQPYIVALSTDLIEPRPGQRVLEIGTGSGYQAAVLAEIVSKVYSIELVPSLGKEAAERLRT
;
A
#
# COMPACT_ATOMS: atom_id res chain seq x y z
N MET A 1 -21.34 -4.69 7.58
CA MET A 1 -20.28 -4.14 8.45
C MET A 1 -20.90 -3.17 9.43
N SER A 2 -20.66 -3.36 10.73
CA SER A 2 -21.17 -2.43 11.75
C SER A 2 -20.27 -1.18 11.81
N CYS A 3 -20.81 -0.07 12.35
CA CYS A 3 -20.01 1.15 12.58
C CYS A 3 -18.76 0.90 13.46
N ALA A 4 -18.79 -0.14 14.30
CA ALA A 4 -17.66 -0.53 15.14
C ALA A 4 -16.47 -1.06 14.29
N ASP A 5 -16.75 -1.81 13.23
CA ASP A 5 -15.70 -2.38 12.37
C ASP A 5 -14.97 -1.29 11.55
N ALA A 6 -15.70 -0.30 11.04
CA ALA A 6 -15.10 0.82 10.30
C ALA A 6 -14.21 1.70 11.20
N GLN A 7 -14.60 1.90 12.45
CA GLN A 7 -13.83 2.66 13.43
C GLN A 7 -12.54 1.91 13.83
N ASP A 8 -12.60 0.59 13.91
CA ASP A 8 -11.43 -0.24 14.20
C ASP A 8 -10.39 -0.17 13.06
N TYR A 9 -10.79 -0.27 11.80
CA TYR A 9 -9.86 -0.13 10.66
C TYR A 9 -9.19 1.24 10.60
N ALA A 10 -9.88 2.30 10.92
CA ALA A 10 -9.28 3.63 10.95
C ALA A 10 -8.18 3.72 12.02
N SER A 11 -8.44 3.23 13.23
CA SER A 11 -7.46 3.19 14.31
C SER A 11 -6.28 2.27 13.98
N GLN A 12 -6.54 1.12 13.35
CA GLN A 12 -5.49 0.20 12.91
C GLN A 12 -4.60 0.84 11.85
N ARG A 13 -5.17 1.61 10.90
CA ARG A 13 -4.43 2.33 9.88
C ARG A 13 -3.50 3.39 10.48
N VAL A 14 -3.97 4.14 11.47
CA VAL A 14 -3.13 5.11 12.19
C VAL A 14 -1.94 4.43 12.85
N ARG A 15 -2.16 3.30 13.54
CA ARG A 15 -1.07 2.53 14.16
C ARG A 15 -0.09 1.98 13.13
N MET A 16 -0.59 1.45 12.00
CA MET A 16 0.26 0.97 10.90
C MET A 16 1.19 2.08 10.39
N VAL A 17 0.67 3.28 10.15
CA VAL A 17 1.48 4.42 9.69
C VAL A 17 2.57 4.75 10.69
N ALA A 18 2.27 4.76 11.99
CA ALA A 18 3.28 5.01 13.04
C ALA A 18 4.35 3.91 13.08
N GLU A 19 3.98 2.64 12.93
CA GLU A 19 4.94 1.52 12.85
C GLU A 19 5.84 1.63 11.63
N VAL A 20 5.28 1.98 10.47
CA VAL A 20 6.04 2.21 9.24
C VAL A 20 7.06 3.33 9.43
N GLU A 21 6.67 4.45 10.04
CA GLU A 21 7.60 5.55 10.33
C GLU A 21 8.74 5.15 11.26
N ALA A 22 8.46 4.38 12.30
CA ALA A 22 9.50 3.89 13.20
C ALA A 22 10.54 3.04 12.47
N MET A 23 10.14 2.30 11.43
CA MET A 23 11.07 1.50 10.62
C MET A 23 12.03 2.35 9.77
N TYR A 24 11.63 3.52 9.30
CA TYR A 24 12.54 4.42 8.58
C TYR A 24 13.76 4.80 9.43
N ALA A 25 13.54 5.17 10.69
CA ALA A 25 14.63 5.49 11.59
C ALA A 25 15.53 4.27 11.86
N ALA A 26 14.93 3.09 12.04
CA ALA A 26 15.65 1.85 12.31
C ALA A 26 16.50 1.36 11.12
N THR A 27 16.06 1.61 9.89
CA THR A 27 16.73 1.13 8.66
C THR A 27 17.52 2.21 7.93
N ARG A 28 17.67 3.40 8.52
CA ARG A 28 18.34 4.53 7.90
C ARG A 28 19.74 4.21 7.36
N ALA A 29 20.50 3.41 8.10
CA ALA A 29 21.86 3.03 7.70
C ALA A 29 21.88 2.24 6.37
N ASP A 30 20.84 1.43 6.11
CA ASP A 30 20.75 0.57 4.95
C ASP A 30 20.09 1.26 3.75
N THR A 31 19.09 2.10 4.01
CA THR A 31 18.23 2.70 2.97
C THR A 31 18.63 4.13 2.60
N GLY A 32 19.38 4.82 3.46
CA GLY A 32 19.68 6.25 3.32
C GLY A 32 18.51 7.16 3.71
N LEU A 33 17.32 6.63 3.99
CA LEU A 33 16.11 7.38 4.34
C LEU A 33 15.82 7.25 5.84
N GLY A 34 15.89 8.35 6.58
CA GLY A 34 15.64 8.37 8.03
C GLY A 34 14.19 8.71 8.41
N ALA A 35 13.37 9.12 7.44
CA ALA A 35 11.98 9.51 7.67
C ALA A 35 11.13 9.28 6.42
N MET A 36 9.87 8.92 6.60
CA MET A 36 8.88 8.83 5.54
C MET A 36 8.48 10.23 5.07
N SER A 37 8.36 10.45 3.76
CA SER A 37 7.91 11.74 3.23
C SER A 37 6.46 12.04 3.62
N PRO A 38 6.10 13.34 3.77
CA PRO A 38 4.73 13.73 4.10
C PRO A 38 3.69 13.21 3.09
N GLN A 39 4.03 13.17 1.81
CA GLN A 39 3.13 12.69 0.76
C GLN A 39 2.88 11.18 0.83
N VAL A 40 3.90 10.39 1.11
CA VAL A 40 3.76 8.93 1.31
C VAL A 40 2.98 8.64 2.59
N ARG A 41 3.26 9.37 3.67
CA ARG A 41 2.48 9.30 4.91
C ARG A 41 0.99 9.55 4.65
N ALA A 42 0.67 10.62 3.94
CA ALA A 42 -0.71 10.99 3.62
C ALA A 42 -1.41 9.91 2.77
N ALA A 43 -0.72 9.36 1.77
CA ALA A 43 -1.23 8.29 0.94
C ALA A 43 -1.55 7.02 1.74
N LEU A 44 -0.61 6.57 2.60
CA LEU A 44 -0.83 5.41 3.47
C LEU A 44 -1.96 5.63 4.48
N ALA A 45 -2.11 6.85 5.00
CA ALA A 45 -3.18 7.21 5.93
C ALA A 45 -4.56 7.23 5.23
N LYS A 46 -4.60 7.48 3.93
CA LYS A 46 -5.84 7.58 3.15
C LYS A 46 -6.28 6.23 2.58
N VAL A 47 -5.36 5.47 1.95
CA VAL A 47 -5.70 4.24 1.25
C VAL A 47 -6.11 3.14 2.21
N GLU A 48 -7.29 2.58 2.00
CA GLU A 48 -7.90 1.55 2.85
C GLU A 48 -7.37 0.16 2.51
N ARG A 49 -6.22 -0.19 3.08
CA ARG A 49 -5.51 -1.45 2.78
C ARG A 49 -6.36 -2.71 2.93
N HIS A 50 -7.31 -2.74 3.87
CA HIS A 50 -8.20 -3.89 4.07
C HIS A 50 -9.06 -4.21 2.83
N ARG A 51 -9.26 -3.26 1.91
CA ARG A 51 -9.97 -3.47 0.65
C ARG A 51 -9.12 -4.20 -0.42
N PHE A 52 -7.82 -4.33 -0.18
CA PHE A 52 -6.84 -4.94 -1.08
C PHE A 52 -6.41 -6.33 -0.68
N VAL A 53 -7.04 -6.91 0.31
CA VAL A 53 -6.78 -8.28 0.79
C VAL A 53 -8.06 -9.12 0.73
N PRO A 54 -7.95 -10.46 0.63
CA PRO A 54 -9.10 -11.35 0.75
C PRO A 54 -9.84 -11.17 2.09
N ALA A 55 -11.13 -11.48 2.11
CA ALA A 55 -11.97 -11.33 3.32
C ALA A 55 -11.38 -12.01 4.56
N GLY A 56 -10.77 -13.18 4.42
CA GLY A 56 -10.12 -13.89 5.52
C GLY A 56 -8.89 -13.21 6.11
N GLU A 57 -8.28 -12.27 5.36
CA GLU A 57 -7.06 -11.55 5.77
C GLU A 57 -7.35 -10.11 6.27
N GLN A 58 -8.58 -9.64 6.19
CA GLN A 58 -8.92 -8.24 6.50
C GLN A 58 -8.60 -7.85 7.95
N SER A 59 -8.75 -8.77 8.91
CA SER A 59 -8.41 -8.53 10.31
C SER A 59 -6.91 -8.28 10.54
N LEU A 60 -6.07 -8.72 9.62
CA LEU A 60 -4.61 -8.57 9.63
C LEU A 60 -4.11 -7.47 8.69
N ALA A 61 -4.99 -6.83 7.93
CA ALA A 61 -4.65 -5.94 6.83
C ALA A 61 -3.72 -4.79 7.22
N TYR A 62 -3.80 -4.32 8.46
CA TYR A 62 -3.01 -3.20 8.96
C TYR A 62 -1.79 -3.61 9.78
N ARG A 63 -1.47 -4.90 9.83
CA ARG A 63 -0.20 -5.36 10.38
C ARG A 63 0.94 -5.06 9.39
N ASN A 64 2.09 -4.67 9.91
CA ASN A 64 3.23 -4.31 9.07
C ASN A 64 4.00 -5.54 8.58
N HIS A 65 3.31 -6.42 7.85
CA HIS A 65 3.88 -7.59 7.19
C HIS A 65 3.12 -7.94 5.89
N PRO A 66 3.68 -8.78 4.99
CA PRO A 66 2.98 -9.23 3.79
C PRO A 66 1.83 -10.17 4.15
N LEU A 67 0.82 -10.24 3.28
CA LEU A 67 -0.33 -11.15 3.40
C LEU A 67 -0.60 -11.84 2.07
N PRO A 68 -1.14 -13.08 2.07
CA PRO A 68 -1.49 -13.78 0.84
C PRO A 68 -2.67 -13.09 0.13
N ILE A 69 -2.61 -13.05 -1.20
CA ILE A 69 -3.68 -12.52 -2.06
C ILE A 69 -4.18 -13.51 -3.11
N GLY A 70 -3.78 -14.78 -2.98
CA GLY A 70 -4.09 -15.81 -3.95
C GLY A 70 -3.01 -15.99 -5.01
N SER A 71 -3.12 -17.05 -5.80
CA SER A 71 -2.20 -17.38 -6.89
C SER A 71 -0.72 -17.47 -6.46
N GLY A 72 -0.45 -17.81 -5.19
CA GLY A 72 0.89 -17.84 -4.62
C GLY A 72 1.56 -16.48 -4.46
N GLN A 73 0.80 -15.37 -4.58
CA GLN A 73 1.27 -14.01 -4.49
C GLN A 73 0.87 -13.36 -3.15
N THR A 74 1.54 -12.26 -2.80
CA THR A 74 1.29 -11.51 -1.58
C THR A 74 1.12 -10.02 -1.88
N ILE A 75 0.34 -9.33 -1.02
CA ILE A 75 0.43 -7.89 -0.88
C ILE A 75 1.69 -7.58 -0.06
N SER A 76 2.50 -6.65 -0.53
CA SER A 76 3.76 -6.29 0.14
C SER A 76 3.51 -5.71 1.53
N GLN A 77 4.48 -5.89 2.42
CA GLN A 77 4.51 -5.25 3.73
C GLN A 77 4.32 -3.73 3.59
N PRO A 78 3.52 -3.07 4.43
CA PRO A 78 3.30 -1.63 4.37
C PRO A 78 4.57 -0.79 4.34
N TYR A 79 5.58 -1.15 5.15
CA TYR A 79 6.89 -0.50 5.12
C TYR A 79 7.57 -0.58 3.75
N ILE A 80 7.52 -1.74 3.07
CA ILE A 80 8.12 -1.90 1.73
C ILE A 80 7.38 -1.04 0.71
N VAL A 81 6.05 -0.95 0.79
CA VAL A 81 5.25 -0.06 -0.07
C VAL A 81 5.66 1.40 0.13
N ALA A 82 5.78 1.84 1.37
CA ALA A 82 6.20 3.20 1.71
C ALA A 82 7.62 3.49 1.20
N LEU A 83 8.58 2.63 1.55
CA LEU A 83 9.98 2.78 1.17
C LEU A 83 10.16 2.80 -0.36
N SER A 84 9.53 1.86 -1.08
CA SER A 84 9.60 1.82 -2.55
C SER A 84 9.03 3.08 -3.17
N THR A 85 7.95 3.62 -2.61
CA THR A 85 7.35 4.87 -3.05
C THR A 85 8.29 6.06 -2.81
N ASP A 86 8.90 6.16 -1.64
CA ASP A 86 9.83 7.25 -1.34
C ASP A 86 11.11 7.19 -2.19
N LEU A 87 11.63 5.99 -2.45
CA LEU A 87 12.85 5.80 -3.23
C LEU A 87 12.74 6.26 -4.70
N ILE A 88 11.56 6.23 -5.29
CA ILE A 88 11.34 6.76 -6.64
C ILE A 88 11.10 8.28 -6.66
N GLU A 89 11.05 8.92 -5.50
CA GLU A 89 10.84 10.37 -5.35
C GLU A 89 9.64 10.88 -6.17
N PRO A 90 8.42 10.35 -5.95
CA PRO A 90 7.28 10.67 -6.81
C PRO A 90 6.85 12.13 -6.64
N ARG A 91 6.46 12.77 -7.75
CA ARG A 91 6.00 14.16 -7.77
C ARG A 91 4.62 14.27 -8.43
N PRO A 92 3.77 15.21 -7.97
CA PRO A 92 2.53 15.54 -8.67
C PRO A 92 2.82 15.87 -10.15
N GLY A 93 2.03 15.37 -11.06
CA GLY A 93 2.25 15.55 -12.50
C GLY A 93 3.09 14.46 -13.18
N GLN A 94 3.80 13.64 -12.45
CA GLN A 94 4.51 12.50 -13.04
C GLN A 94 3.57 11.35 -13.40
N ARG A 95 4.07 10.48 -14.29
CA ARG A 95 3.47 9.20 -14.63
C ARG A 95 4.41 8.09 -14.18
N VAL A 96 3.86 7.07 -13.53
CA VAL A 96 4.63 5.95 -13.00
C VAL A 96 4.16 4.66 -13.64
N LEU A 97 5.09 3.78 -13.96
CA LEU A 97 4.83 2.40 -14.38
C LEU A 97 5.17 1.46 -13.21
N GLU A 98 4.20 0.67 -12.79
CA GLU A 98 4.34 -0.42 -11.85
C GLU A 98 4.40 -1.75 -12.61
N ILE A 99 5.34 -2.61 -12.25
CA ILE A 99 5.41 -3.99 -12.74
C ILE A 99 5.06 -4.92 -11.57
N GLY A 100 4.01 -5.70 -11.72
CA GLY A 100 3.46 -6.56 -10.67
C GLY A 100 2.36 -5.88 -9.86
N THR A 101 1.20 -5.69 -10.45
CA THR A 101 0.04 -5.04 -9.82
C THR A 101 -0.39 -5.73 -8.52
N GLY A 102 -0.36 -7.07 -8.51
CA GLY A 102 -0.82 -7.87 -7.38
C GLY A 102 -2.25 -7.52 -6.97
N SER A 103 -2.42 -7.05 -5.73
CA SER A 103 -3.71 -6.61 -5.21
C SER A 103 -4.18 -5.24 -5.73
N GLY A 104 -3.25 -4.42 -6.25
CA GLY A 104 -3.48 -3.02 -6.62
C GLY A 104 -3.16 -2.00 -5.51
N TYR A 105 -2.71 -2.44 -4.35
CA TYR A 105 -2.48 -1.54 -3.21
C TYR A 105 -1.35 -0.52 -3.47
N GLN A 106 -0.20 -0.96 -4.01
CA GLN A 106 0.89 -0.05 -4.38
C GLN A 106 0.42 0.96 -5.44
N ALA A 107 -0.33 0.52 -6.45
CA ALA A 107 -0.90 1.41 -7.46
C ALA A 107 -1.84 2.45 -6.84
N ALA A 108 -2.68 2.07 -5.88
CA ALA A 108 -3.57 2.98 -5.16
C ALA A 108 -2.78 4.02 -4.34
N VAL A 109 -1.72 3.61 -3.66
CA VAL A 109 -0.84 4.52 -2.91
C VAL A 109 -0.15 5.52 -3.85
N LEU A 110 0.40 5.05 -4.97
CA LEU A 110 1.01 5.91 -5.97
C LEU A 110 0.02 6.91 -6.59
N ALA A 111 -1.21 6.47 -6.84
CA ALA A 111 -2.26 7.31 -7.43
C ALA A 111 -2.68 8.50 -6.55
N GLU A 112 -2.41 8.45 -5.25
CA GLU A 112 -2.60 9.60 -4.35
C GLU A 112 -1.54 10.69 -4.52
N ILE A 113 -0.42 10.38 -5.19
CA ILE A 113 0.74 11.29 -5.28
C ILE A 113 0.97 11.78 -6.70
N VAL A 114 0.88 10.87 -7.69
CA VAL A 114 1.23 11.16 -9.08
C VAL A 114 -0.01 11.37 -9.96
N SER A 115 0.18 11.93 -11.15
CA SER A 115 -0.94 12.21 -12.05
C SER A 115 -1.52 10.95 -12.72
N LYS A 116 -0.70 9.93 -12.92
CA LYS A 116 -1.12 8.67 -13.55
C LYS A 116 -0.24 7.49 -13.18
N VAL A 117 -0.87 6.37 -12.90
CA VAL A 117 -0.19 5.08 -12.70
C VAL A 117 -0.61 4.15 -13.84
N TYR A 118 0.40 3.54 -14.46
CA TYR A 118 0.23 2.38 -15.34
C TYR A 118 0.72 1.16 -14.56
N SER A 119 -0.03 0.09 -14.59
CA SER A 119 0.33 -1.13 -13.85
C SER A 119 0.17 -2.36 -14.74
N ILE A 120 1.13 -3.27 -14.66
CA ILE A 120 1.17 -4.50 -15.46
C ILE A 120 1.18 -5.69 -14.51
N GLU A 121 0.29 -6.66 -14.75
CA GLU A 121 0.20 -7.91 -14.00
C GLU A 121 0.27 -9.11 -14.94
N LEU A 122 1.13 -10.07 -14.60
CA LEU A 122 1.32 -11.29 -15.35
C LEU A 122 0.20 -12.31 -15.07
N VAL A 123 -0.35 -12.34 -13.85
CA VAL A 123 -1.40 -13.26 -13.43
C VAL A 123 -2.77 -12.67 -13.77
N PRO A 124 -3.49 -13.20 -14.80
CA PRO A 124 -4.70 -12.56 -15.31
C PRO A 124 -5.81 -12.36 -14.27
N SER A 125 -6.00 -13.34 -13.36
CA SER A 125 -7.00 -13.23 -12.28
C SER A 125 -6.71 -12.07 -11.34
N LEU A 126 -5.46 -11.90 -10.90
CA LEU A 126 -5.05 -10.79 -10.04
C LEU A 126 -5.21 -9.46 -10.75
N GLY A 127 -4.79 -9.36 -12.00
CA GLY A 127 -4.93 -8.14 -12.81
C GLY A 127 -6.39 -7.70 -12.95
N LYS A 128 -7.29 -8.65 -13.20
CA LYS A 128 -8.74 -8.39 -13.30
C LYS A 128 -9.30 -7.88 -11.97
N GLU A 129 -9.02 -8.58 -10.88
CA GLU A 129 -9.49 -8.20 -9.54
C GLU A 129 -8.96 -6.84 -9.11
N ALA A 130 -7.66 -6.56 -9.36
CA ALA A 130 -7.07 -5.26 -9.06
C ALA A 130 -7.73 -4.14 -9.88
N ALA A 131 -8.00 -4.36 -11.17
CA ALA A 131 -8.69 -3.40 -12.01
C ALA A 131 -10.11 -3.08 -11.50
N GLU A 132 -10.81 -4.06 -10.96
CA GLU A 132 -12.14 -3.86 -10.34
C GLU A 132 -12.02 -3.03 -9.05
N ARG A 133 -11.06 -3.36 -8.18
CA ARG A 133 -10.82 -2.60 -6.92
C ARG A 133 -10.43 -1.15 -7.16
N LEU A 134 -9.61 -0.90 -8.16
CA LEU A 134 -9.09 0.44 -8.46
C LEU A 134 -10.10 1.38 -9.13
N ARG A 135 -11.26 0.88 -9.56
CA ARG A 135 -12.35 1.70 -10.12
C ARG A 135 -13.28 2.29 -9.05
N THR A 136 -13.22 1.79 -7.84
CA THR A 136 -14.07 2.23 -6.70
C THR A 136 -13.33 3.20 -5.80
#